data_0795ee8337e2fce7b50441b6702dbf65
#
_entry.id   0795ee8337e2fce7b50441b6702dbf65
#
_cell.length_a   1.000
_cell.length_b   1.000
_cell.length_c   1.000
_cell.angle_alpha   90.00
_cell.angle_beta   90.00
_cell.angle_gamma   90.00
#
_symmetry.space_group_name_H-M   'P 1'
#
loop_
_entity.id
_entity.type
_entity.pdbx_description
1 polymer ?
#
loop_
_entity_poly.entity_id
_entity_poly.type
_entity_poly.pdbx_seq_one_letter_code
_entity_poly.pdbx_strand_id
1 'polypeptide(L)'
;KFQQYFIEHGRYTAGLSVKYSPSTLTGAGDWQHLASGFEVGTRFHSAPVIRLADAKPLQLGHTVKADARWRLYAFAGSEDPASPQSDIKRFCNFLQTSVESPLQKFTPQKEVSNTVIEVMAVFQQSHQDLDIGAMPDLLRPKVGLLQLTDYEKMFCADQVAGDIYTMRGV
;
A
#
# COMPACT_ATOMS: atom_id res chain seq x y z
N LYS A 1 -20.35 -5.99 32.21
CA LYS A 1 -21.24 -6.45 31.12
C LYS A 1 -21.16 -5.52 29.89
N PHE A 2 -21.37 -4.19 30.02
CA PHE A 2 -21.40 -3.26 28.88
C PHE A 2 -20.04 -3.18 28.16
N GLN A 3 -18.95 -3.01 28.89
CA GLN A 3 -17.61 -2.97 28.34
C GLN A 3 -17.22 -4.28 27.63
N GLN A 4 -17.59 -5.42 28.21
CA GLN A 4 -17.38 -6.73 27.61
C GLN A 4 -18.12 -6.88 26.27
N TYR A 5 -19.37 -6.42 26.23
CA TYR A 5 -20.17 -6.41 25.01
C TYR A 5 -19.52 -5.56 23.89
N PHE A 6 -18.95 -4.38 24.25
CA PHE A 6 -18.23 -3.55 23.29
C PHE A 6 -16.97 -4.20 22.74
N ILE A 7 -16.22 -4.92 23.59
CA ILE A 7 -15.04 -5.67 23.18
C ILE A 7 -15.42 -6.79 22.21
N GLU A 8 -16.47 -7.55 22.53
CA GLU A 8 -16.93 -8.69 21.74
C GLU A 8 -17.54 -8.27 20.38
N HIS A 9 -18.29 -7.17 20.35
CA HIS A 9 -19.03 -6.72 19.17
C HIS A 9 -18.44 -5.48 18.47
N GLY A 10 -17.38 -4.90 18.99
CA GLY A 10 -16.75 -3.69 18.44
C GLY A 10 -16.29 -3.84 17.01
N ARG A 11 -15.84 -5.04 16.61
CA ARG A 11 -15.46 -5.32 15.23
C ARG A 11 -16.64 -5.23 14.25
N TYR A 12 -17.83 -5.65 14.67
CA TYR A 12 -19.05 -5.57 13.86
C TYR A 12 -19.46 -4.10 13.67
N THR A 13 -19.55 -3.33 14.75
CA THR A 13 -19.94 -1.92 14.69
C THR A 13 -18.93 -1.05 13.91
N ALA A 14 -17.66 -1.44 13.90
CA ALA A 14 -16.60 -0.80 13.11
C ALA A 14 -16.56 -1.26 11.64
N GLY A 15 -17.42 -2.20 11.22
CA GLY A 15 -17.43 -2.77 9.87
C GLY A 15 -16.23 -3.67 9.57
N LEU A 16 -15.57 -4.20 10.61
CA LEU A 16 -14.38 -5.04 10.47
C LEU A 16 -14.69 -6.54 10.44
N SER A 17 -15.95 -6.93 10.70
CA SER A 17 -16.39 -8.34 10.69
C SER A 17 -17.00 -8.77 9.36
N VAL A 18 -17.19 -7.83 8.42
CA VAL A 18 -17.78 -8.14 7.12
C VAL A 18 -16.73 -8.79 6.24
N LYS A 19 -17.06 -9.93 5.65
CA LYS A 19 -16.25 -10.62 4.64
C LYS A 19 -17.11 -10.88 3.42
N TYR A 20 -16.67 -10.36 2.29
CA TYR A 20 -17.30 -10.56 1.00
C TYR A 20 -16.85 -11.89 0.37
N SER A 21 -17.80 -12.62 -0.20
CA SER A 21 -17.52 -13.83 -0.97
C SER A 21 -16.75 -13.50 -2.27
N PRO A 22 -16.06 -14.47 -2.86
CA PRO A 22 -15.42 -14.31 -4.17
C PRO A 22 -16.41 -13.78 -5.20
N SER A 23 -15.98 -12.81 -6.00
CA SER A 23 -16.79 -12.12 -7.01
C SER A 23 -15.85 -11.52 -8.07
N THR A 24 -16.39 -10.73 -8.99
CA THR A 24 -15.58 -9.96 -9.95
C THR A 24 -14.64 -8.95 -9.30
N LEU A 25 -14.93 -8.54 -8.05
CA LEU A 25 -14.12 -7.56 -7.30
C LEU A 25 -13.34 -8.21 -6.15
N THR A 26 -13.71 -9.42 -5.73
CA THR A 26 -13.10 -10.12 -4.61
C THR A 26 -12.51 -11.44 -5.10
N GLY A 27 -11.19 -11.54 -5.11
CA GLY A 27 -10.48 -12.73 -5.56
C GLY A 27 -10.72 -13.98 -4.69
N ALA A 28 -10.28 -15.14 -5.16
CA ALA A 28 -10.41 -16.41 -4.44
C ALA A 28 -9.46 -16.56 -3.24
N GLY A 29 -8.38 -15.77 -3.18
CA GLY A 29 -7.43 -15.81 -2.07
C GLY A 29 -6.32 -16.85 -2.23
N ASP A 30 -5.99 -17.27 -3.43
CA ASP A 30 -4.97 -18.31 -3.71
C ASP A 30 -3.59 -17.97 -3.10
N TRP A 31 -3.28 -16.69 -3.01
CA TRP A 31 -2.02 -16.16 -2.46
C TRP A 31 -2.17 -15.58 -1.04
N GLN A 32 -3.28 -15.87 -0.34
CA GLN A 32 -3.55 -15.33 1.00
C GLN A 32 -2.43 -15.60 2.02
N HIS A 33 -1.70 -16.71 1.86
CA HIS A 33 -0.61 -17.09 2.75
C HIS A 33 0.58 -16.11 2.72
N LEU A 34 0.75 -15.31 1.66
CA LEU A 34 1.80 -14.30 1.55
C LEU A 34 1.48 -12.99 2.29
N ALA A 35 0.22 -12.80 2.69
CA ALA A 35 -0.25 -11.61 3.40
C ALA A 35 -1.41 -11.98 4.31
N SER A 36 -1.15 -12.84 5.30
CA SER A 36 -2.18 -13.49 6.13
C SER A 36 -3.03 -12.51 6.92
N GLY A 37 -2.51 -11.35 7.29
CA GLY A 37 -3.23 -10.31 8.02
C GLY A 37 -4.02 -9.33 7.16
N PHE A 38 -4.00 -9.49 5.81
CA PHE A 38 -4.85 -8.77 4.87
C PHE A 38 -5.83 -9.73 4.22
N GLU A 39 -6.78 -10.23 5.01
CA GLU A 39 -7.71 -11.26 4.56
C GLU A 39 -8.55 -10.80 3.37
N VAL A 40 -8.53 -11.59 2.29
CA VAL A 40 -9.30 -11.29 1.07
C VAL A 40 -10.80 -11.23 1.38
N GLY A 41 -11.46 -10.21 0.83
CA GLY A 41 -12.88 -9.95 1.06
C GLY A 41 -13.19 -9.11 2.30
N THR A 42 -12.19 -8.78 3.12
CA THR A 42 -12.40 -7.91 4.27
C THR A 42 -11.95 -6.48 4.00
N ARG A 43 -12.40 -5.55 4.84
CA ARG A 43 -11.88 -4.18 4.84
C ARG A 43 -10.38 -4.18 5.07
N PHE A 44 -9.65 -3.32 4.37
CA PHE A 44 -8.22 -3.14 4.58
C PHE A 44 -7.91 -2.80 6.04
N HIS A 45 -7.18 -3.69 6.69
CA HIS A 45 -6.79 -3.54 8.09
C HIS A 45 -5.52 -2.71 8.18
N SER A 46 -5.66 -1.50 8.72
CA SER A 46 -4.55 -0.57 8.91
C SER A 46 -3.52 -1.05 9.95
N ALA A 47 -2.32 -0.49 9.86
CA ALA A 47 -1.28 -0.61 10.87
C ALA A 47 -0.46 0.70 10.91
N PRO A 48 0.29 0.97 12.00
CA PRO A 48 1.16 2.14 12.09
C PRO A 48 2.26 2.10 11.02
N VAL A 49 2.52 3.25 10.43
CA VAL A 49 3.64 3.47 9.50
C VAL A 49 4.15 4.90 9.65
N ILE A 50 5.36 5.14 9.16
CA ILE A 50 5.95 6.48 9.05
C ILE A 50 6.01 6.86 7.58
N ARG A 51 5.43 8.00 7.20
CA ARG A 51 5.50 8.49 5.82
C ARG A 51 6.93 8.97 5.54
N LEU A 52 7.53 8.47 4.44
CA LEU A 52 8.92 8.77 4.09
C LEU A 52 9.14 10.24 3.77
N ALA A 53 8.16 10.93 3.18
CA ALA A 53 8.28 12.31 2.72
C ALA A 53 8.54 13.34 3.84
N ASP A 54 7.99 13.13 5.03
CA ASP A 54 8.00 14.11 6.13
C ASP A 54 8.16 13.47 7.52
N ALA A 55 8.50 12.19 7.57
CA ALA A 55 8.64 11.41 8.81
C ALA A 55 7.37 11.41 9.70
N LYS A 56 6.20 11.63 9.11
CA LYS A 56 4.94 11.69 9.84
C LYS A 56 4.44 10.28 10.21
N PRO A 57 4.29 9.97 11.52
CA PRO A 57 3.62 8.75 11.94
C PRO A 57 2.12 8.82 11.63
N LEU A 58 1.58 7.75 11.08
CA LEU A 58 0.16 7.66 10.70
C LEU A 58 -0.30 6.19 10.60
N GLN A 59 -1.59 6.00 10.42
CA GLN A 59 -2.18 4.69 10.10
C GLN A 59 -2.27 4.54 8.58
N LEU A 60 -1.70 3.46 8.02
CA LEU A 60 -1.64 3.27 6.57
C LEU A 60 -3.02 3.34 5.90
N GLY A 61 -4.06 2.78 6.53
CA GLY A 61 -5.43 2.84 6.02
C GLY A 61 -6.03 4.24 5.96
N HIS A 62 -5.49 5.21 6.69
CA HIS A 62 -5.95 6.61 6.63
C HIS A 62 -5.39 7.39 5.43
N THR A 63 -4.47 6.80 4.68
CA THR A 63 -3.93 7.43 3.45
C THR A 63 -4.87 7.28 2.25
N VAL A 64 -5.83 6.37 2.35
CA VAL A 64 -6.76 6.05 1.26
C VAL A 64 -7.90 7.06 1.22
N LYS A 65 -8.09 7.66 0.04
CA LYS A 65 -9.22 8.54 -0.25
C LYS A 65 -10.31 7.77 -0.99
N ALA A 66 -11.57 8.15 -0.80
CA ALA A 66 -12.71 7.59 -1.53
C ALA A 66 -12.82 8.28 -2.91
N ASP A 67 -11.98 7.88 -3.86
CA ASP A 67 -11.83 8.48 -5.18
C ASP A 67 -11.98 7.47 -6.34
N ALA A 68 -12.51 6.29 -6.03
CA ALA A 68 -12.76 5.18 -6.96
C ALA A 68 -11.50 4.57 -7.62
N ARG A 69 -10.30 4.91 -7.17
CA ARG A 69 -9.07 4.29 -7.67
C ARG A 69 -8.80 2.96 -6.97
N TRP A 70 -8.18 2.05 -7.68
CA TRP A 70 -7.56 0.85 -7.10
C TRP A 70 -6.27 1.22 -6.37
N ARG A 71 -5.99 0.56 -5.25
CA ARG A 71 -4.73 0.70 -4.51
C ARG A 71 -3.95 -0.59 -4.54
N LEU A 72 -2.72 -0.50 -4.98
CA LEU A 72 -1.76 -1.57 -4.95
C LEU A 72 -0.71 -1.24 -3.89
N TYR A 73 -0.67 -2.01 -2.82
CA TYR A 73 0.34 -1.88 -1.77
C TYR A 73 1.45 -2.88 -2.02
N ALA A 74 2.66 -2.40 -2.30
CA ALA A 74 3.86 -3.20 -2.42
C ALA A 74 4.64 -3.18 -1.10
N PHE A 75 4.74 -4.33 -0.45
CA PHE A 75 5.57 -4.50 0.74
C PHE A 75 6.97 -4.92 0.29
N ALA A 76 7.95 -4.04 0.44
CA ALA A 76 9.32 -4.29 0.01
C ALA A 76 10.04 -5.24 0.97
N GLY A 77 10.99 -6.01 0.44
CA GLY A 77 11.88 -6.85 1.23
C GLY A 77 12.87 -6.05 2.08
N SER A 78 13.79 -6.79 2.71
CA SER A 78 14.83 -6.18 3.56
C SER A 78 16.03 -5.63 2.79
N GLU A 79 16.09 -5.87 1.45
CA GLU A 79 17.14 -5.32 0.61
C GLU A 79 17.03 -3.80 0.47
N ASP A 80 18.14 -3.13 0.09
CA ASP A 80 18.13 -1.70 -0.21
C ASP A 80 17.18 -1.39 -1.38
N PRO A 81 16.06 -0.68 -1.14
CA PRO A 81 15.09 -0.38 -2.17
C PRO A 81 15.62 0.55 -3.28
N ALA A 82 16.73 1.25 -3.05
CA ALA A 82 17.40 2.08 -4.05
C ALA A 82 18.26 1.25 -5.01
N SER A 83 18.60 0.01 -4.65
CA SER A 83 19.40 -0.88 -5.52
C SER A 83 18.67 -1.16 -6.84
N PRO A 84 19.36 -1.12 -7.99
CA PRO A 84 18.80 -1.49 -9.28
C PRO A 84 18.25 -2.93 -9.34
N GLN A 85 18.78 -3.82 -8.50
CA GLN A 85 18.39 -5.24 -8.40
C GLN A 85 17.29 -5.49 -7.38
N SER A 86 16.87 -4.49 -6.62
CA SER A 86 15.81 -4.66 -5.62
C SER A 86 14.49 -5.09 -6.28
N ASP A 87 13.76 -5.95 -5.59
CA ASP A 87 12.48 -6.45 -6.07
C ASP A 87 11.47 -5.31 -6.27
N ILE A 88 11.47 -4.33 -5.37
CA ILE A 88 10.57 -3.16 -5.52
C ILE A 88 10.89 -2.35 -6.77
N LYS A 89 12.17 -2.17 -7.13
CA LYS A 89 12.57 -1.46 -8.35
C LYS A 89 12.23 -2.23 -9.61
N ARG A 90 12.48 -3.55 -9.60
CA ARG A 90 12.09 -4.45 -10.71
C ARG A 90 10.57 -4.47 -10.90
N PHE A 91 9.82 -4.53 -9.80
CA PHE A 91 8.36 -4.50 -9.83
C PHE A 91 7.82 -3.17 -10.37
N CYS A 92 8.32 -2.03 -9.89
CA CYS A 92 7.94 -0.72 -10.41
C CYS A 92 8.27 -0.57 -11.89
N ASN A 93 9.44 -1.05 -12.33
CA ASN A 93 9.82 -1.04 -13.74
C ASN A 93 8.86 -1.90 -14.59
N PHE A 94 8.53 -3.12 -14.14
CA PHE A 94 7.53 -3.96 -14.80
C PHE A 94 6.19 -3.22 -14.95
N LEU A 95 5.71 -2.61 -13.88
CA LEU A 95 4.44 -1.87 -13.90
C LEU A 95 4.45 -0.69 -14.89
N GLN A 96 5.59 -0.03 -15.07
CA GLN A 96 5.73 1.12 -15.97
C GLN A 96 5.94 0.74 -17.43
N THR A 97 6.62 -0.38 -17.70
CA THR A 97 7.14 -0.65 -19.05
C THR A 97 6.50 -1.86 -19.73
N SER A 98 6.00 -2.83 -18.98
CA SER A 98 5.46 -4.06 -19.55
C SER A 98 4.07 -3.86 -20.13
N VAL A 99 3.84 -4.36 -21.33
CA VAL A 99 2.50 -4.42 -21.97
C VAL A 99 1.53 -5.31 -21.17
N GLU A 100 2.05 -6.22 -20.34
CA GLU A 100 1.25 -7.07 -19.47
C GLU A 100 0.85 -6.38 -18.16
N SER A 101 1.45 -5.23 -17.87
CA SER A 101 1.15 -4.47 -16.66
C SER A 101 -0.30 -4.00 -16.61
N PRO A 102 -0.99 -4.13 -15.47
CA PRO A 102 -2.32 -3.57 -15.30
C PRO A 102 -2.33 -2.03 -15.43
N LEU A 103 -1.23 -1.36 -15.08
CA LEU A 103 -1.13 0.08 -15.27
C LEU A 103 -1.18 0.44 -16.76
N GLN A 104 -0.47 -0.31 -17.60
CA GLN A 104 -0.47 -0.08 -19.05
C GLN A 104 -1.82 -0.45 -19.71
N LYS A 105 -2.44 -1.54 -19.22
CA LYS A 105 -3.71 -2.03 -19.78
C LYS A 105 -4.91 -1.15 -19.44
N PHE A 106 -4.96 -0.59 -18.22
CA PHE A 106 -6.16 0.05 -17.71
C PHE A 106 -6.04 1.57 -17.51
N THR A 107 -4.85 2.16 -17.62
CA THR A 107 -4.72 3.61 -17.60
C THR A 107 -5.01 4.18 -19.00
N PRO A 108 -5.96 5.13 -19.14
CA PRO A 108 -6.24 5.77 -20.41
C PRO A 108 -4.99 6.47 -20.98
N GLN A 109 -4.82 6.39 -22.30
CA GLN A 109 -3.73 7.12 -22.97
C GLN A 109 -3.85 8.63 -22.67
N LYS A 110 -2.73 9.27 -22.36
CA LYS A 110 -2.60 10.68 -21.97
C LYS A 110 -2.91 10.99 -20.49
N GLU A 111 -3.32 10.00 -19.69
CA GLU A 111 -3.51 10.19 -18.27
C GLU A 111 -2.23 9.86 -17.47
N VAL A 112 -2.15 10.40 -16.26
CA VAL A 112 -1.05 10.08 -15.34
C VAL A 112 -1.18 8.62 -14.88
N SER A 113 -0.08 7.90 -14.77
CA SER A 113 -0.04 6.46 -14.46
C SER A 113 -0.80 6.03 -13.21
N ASN A 114 -1.06 6.95 -12.28
CA ASN A 114 -1.77 6.67 -11.03
C ASN A 114 -3.26 7.07 -11.04
N THR A 115 -3.83 7.36 -12.19
CA THR A 115 -5.23 7.82 -12.32
C THR A 115 -6.25 6.71 -12.03
N VAL A 116 -5.97 5.49 -12.44
CA VAL A 116 -6.86 4.32 -12.23
C VAL A 116 -6.35 3.42 -11.13
N ILE A 117 -5.05 3.10 -11.16
CA ILE A 117 -4.38 2.25 -10.16
C ILE A 117 -3.28 3.08 -9.49
N GLU A 118 -3.41 3.30 -8.21
CA GLU A 118 -2.42 3.99 -7.39
C GLU A 118 -1.51 2.97 -6.74
N VAL A 119 -0.19 3.12 -6.93
CA VAL A 119 0.82 2.24 -6.33
C VAL A 119 1.40 2.93 -5.11
N MET A 120 1.42 2.21 -4.00
CA MET A 120 2.03 2.63 -2.74
C MET A 120 3.04 1.58 -2.30
N ALA A 121 4.12 2.00 -1.65
CA ALA A 121 5.13 1.10 -1.12
C ALA A 121 5.31 1.26 0.38
N VAL A 122 5.54 0.14 1.05
CA VAL A 122 5.94 0.09 2.46
C VAL A 122 7.32 -0.55 2.53
N PHE A 123 8.25 0.07 3.24
CA PHE A 123 9.63 -0.38 3.41
C PHE A 123 9.85 -0.88 4.84
N GLN A 124 10.70 -1.90 4.98
CA GLN A 124 11.11 -2.42 6.30
C GLN A 124 12.12 -1.49 6.99
N GLN A 125 12.91 -0.77 6.19
CA GLN A 125 13.96 0.13 6.65
C GLN A 125 13.37 1.34 7.38
N SER A 126 14.16 1.92 8.28
CA SER A 126 13.82 3.20 8.90
C SER A 126 13.77 4.31 7.84
N HIS A 127 12.84 5.25 8.01
CA HIS A 127 12.75 6.43 7.14
C HIS A 127 14.03 7.30 7.16
N GLN A 128 14.87 7.16 8.19
CA GLN A 128 16.15 7.88 8.31
C GLN A 128 17.25 7.28 7.41
N ASP A 129 17.10 6.01 7.04
CA ASP A 129 18.10 5.25 6.27
C ASP A 129 17.80 5.28 4.76
N LEU A 130 16.69 5.88 4.35
CA LEU A 130 16.23 5.89 2.95
C LEU A 130 16.36 7.27 2.31
N ASP A 131 16.97 7.31 1.13
CA ASP A 131 16.94 8.49 0.26
C ASP A 131 15.70 8.47 -0.63
N ILE A 132 14.76 9.36 -0.36
CA ILE A 132 13.53 9.50 -1.15
C ILE A 132 13.82 9.81 -2.64
N GLY A 133 14.94 10.49 -2.92
CA GLY A 133 15.38 10.81 -4.27
C GLY A 133 15.83 9.59 -5.08
N ALA A 134 16.27 8.51 -4.41
CA ALA A 134 16.72 7.27 -5.04
C ALA A 134 15.60 6.25 -5.29
N MET A 135 14.39 6.51 -4.78
CA MET A 135 13.25 5.62 -4.91
C MET A 135 12.73 5.56 -6.37
N PRO A 136 12.01 4.49 -6.76
CA PRO A 136 11.44 4.36 -8.11
C PRO A 136 10.53 5.53 -8.51
N ASP A 137 10.60 5.97 -9.75
CA ASP A 137 9.80 7.11 -10.26
C ASP A 137 8.29 6.85 -10.20
N LEU A 138 7.86 5.60 -10.31
CA LEU A 138 6.45 5.22 -10.14
C LEU A 138 5.89 5.61 -8.78
N LEU A 139 6.73 5.61 -7.75
CA LEU A 139 6.37 6.00 -6.38
C LEU A 139 6.50 7.52 -6.14
N ARG A 140 6.94 8.26 -7.15
CA ARG A 140 7.11 9.73 -7.14
C ARG A 140 6.46 10.35 -8.37
N PRO A 141 5.18 10.06 -8.65
CA PRO A 141 4.54 10.52 -9.87
C PRO A 141 4.44 12.05 -9.90
N LYS A 142 4.48 12.58 -11.11
CA LYS A 142 4.16 14.00 -11.36
C LYS A 142 2.65 14.16 -11.42
N VAL A 143 2.09 15.08 -10.64
CA VAL A 143 0.65 15.27 -10.51
C VAL A 143 0.22 16.72 -10.73
N GLY A 144 -1.01 16.88 -11.18
CA GLY A 144 -1.63 18.18 -11.40
C GLY A 144 -1.05 18.97 -12.57
N LEU A 145 -1.63 20.16 -12.78
CA LEU A 145 -1.26 21.06 -13.88
C LEU A 145 0.22 21.52 -13.82
N LEU A 146 0.72 21.70 -12.59
CA LEU A 146 2.09 22.18 -12.35
C LEU A 146 3.11 21.04 -12.32
N GLN A 147 2.72 19.81 -12.58
CA GLN A 147 3.59 18.62 -12.58
C GLN A 147 4.46 18.50 -11.31
N LEU A 148 3.85 18.76 -10.16
CA LEU A 148 4.54 18.62 -8.88
C LEU A 148 4.75 17.15 -8.55
N THR A 149 5.89 16.83 -7.96
CA THR A 149 6.19 15.45 -7.54
C THR A 149 5.38 15.11 -6.29
N ASP A 150 4.60 14.03 -6.37
CA ASP A 150 3.89 13.47 -5.22
C ASP A 150 4.80 12.47 -4.50
N TYR A 151 5.22 12.81 -3.29
CA TYR A 151 6.05 11.97 -2.43
C TYR A 151 5.25 11.18 -1.39
N GLU A 152 3.92 11.24 -1.40
CA GLU A 152 3.05 10.65 -0.38
C GLU A 152 2.72 9.15 -0.63
N LYS A 153 3.45 8.48 -1.51
CA LYS A 153 3.23 7.07 -1.87
C LYS A 153 4.13 6.08 -1.12
N MET A 154 5.02 6.57 -0.27
CA MET A 154 6.08 5.78 0.35
C MET A 154 6.00 5.86 1.87
N PHE A 155 6.04 4.69 2.50
CA PHE A 155 5.92 4.54 3.94
C PHE A 155 6.99 3.58 4.44
N CYS A 156 7.38 3.76 5.70
CA CYS A 156 8.28 2.86 6.42
C CYS A 156 7.54 2.18 7.55
N ALA A 157 7.94 0.97 7.93
CA ALA A 157 7.44 0.33 9.13
C ALA A 157 7.72 1.20 10.37
N ASP A 158 6.72 1.38 11.23
CA ASP A 158 6.90 2.06 12.52
C ASP A 158 7.32 1.02 13.57
N GLN A 159 8.61 0.86 13.77
CA GLN A 159 9.17 -0.12 14.71
C GLN A 159 8.86 0.20 16.17
N VAL A 160 8.44 1.42 16.49
CA VAL A 160 8.10 1.84 17.85
C VAL A 160 6.62 1.60 18.15
N ALA A 161 5.72 2.03 17.26
CA ALA A 161 4.28 1.89 17.46
C ALA A 161 3.74 0.51 17.04
N GLY A 162 4.50 -0.26 16.25
CA GLY A 162 4.16 -1.61 15.80
C GLY A 162 4.58 -1.86 14.35
N ASP A 163 5.39 -2.88 14.14
CA ASP A 163 5.84 -3.28 12.82
C ASP A 163 4.70 -3.86 11.98
N ILE A 164 4.36 -3.19 10.89
CA ILE A 164 3.29 -3.59 9.98
C ILE A 164 3.52 -4.97 9.36
N TYR A 165 4.76 -5.35 9.09
CA TYR A 165 5.11 -6.67 8.52
C TYR A 165 4.73 -7.78 9.49
N THR A 166 5.15 -7.66 10.74
CA THR A 166 4.78 -8.61 11.80
C THR A 166 3.27 -8.58 12.08
N MET A 167 2.67 -7.39 12.17
CA MET A 167 1.24 -7.24 12.48
C MET A 167 0.32 -7.78 11.39
N ARG A 168 0.78 -7.82 10.14
CA ARG A 168 -0.01 -8.22 8.96
C ARG A 168 0.49 -9.48 8.27
N GLY A 169 1.57 -10.09 8.77
CA GLY A 169 2.11 -11.33 8.24
C GLY A 169 2.43 -11.24 6.74
N VAL A 170 3.20 -10.22 6.36
CA VAL A 170 3.68 -9.97 5.01
C VAL A 170 5.20 -10.08 4.94
#